data_ea81c2e0490118eac1131801ce7443c0
#
_entry.id   ea81c2e0490118eac1131801ce7443c0
#
_cell.length_a   1.000
_cell.length_b   1.000
_cell.length_c   1.000
_cell.angle_alpha   90.00
_cell.angle_beta   90.00
_cell.angle_gamma   90.00
#
_symmetry.space_group_name_H-M   'P 1'
#
loop_
_entity.id
_entity.type
_entity.pdbx_description
1 polymer ?
#
loop_
_entity_poly.entity_id
_entity_poly.type
_entity_poly.pdbx_seq_one_letter_code
_entity_poly.pdbx_strand_id
1 'polypeptide(L)'
;GILVLMHDNTIDRTTNGSGAVGDYSYQQLQQLYLKDAAGNLTNERIPTLEDALKKGKGKVYFNLDIVNKNVAVATMVALLKKLDMENEVLLYVSNNRNYAYDLKAANSTLLLHPMAKASDDITYFASSYTDNVQMMQLSTSDALAGAMTEDIKSKGWLLFSNIVGANDTNMLSDNYSGLVGMINKRINVVQTDYAELAAKYLKSKKYR
;
A
#
# COMPACT_ATOMS: atom_id res chain seq x y z
N GLY A 1 -8.13 -5.20 -19.91
CA GLY A 1 -8.33 -6.06 -18.75
C GLY A 1 -9.06 -5.36 -17.62
N ILE A 2 -9.73 -6.14 -16.78
CA ILE A 2 -10.37 -5.63 -15.56
C ILE A 2 -9.38 -5.79 -14.41
N LEU A 3 -9.11 -4.71 -13.68
CA LEU A 3 -8.24 -4.76 -12.49
C LEU A 3 -9.03 -5.31 -11.30
N VAL A 4 -8.48 -6.33 -10.64
CA VAL A 4 -9.05 -6.97 -9.46
C VAL A 4 -8.12 -6.81 -8.25
N LEU A 5 -8.65 -6.92 -7.04
CA LEU A 5 -7.86 -6.89 -5.82
C LEU A 5 -7.40 -8.31 -5.46
N MET A 6 -6.09 -8.54 -5.52
CA MET A 6 -5.46 -9.79 -5.11
C MET A 6 -4.04 -9.49 -4.62
N HIS A 7 -3.72 -9.90 -3.39
CA HIS A 7 -2.37 -9.71 -2.86
C HIS A 7 -1.35 -10.61 -3.57
N ASP A 8 -1.66 -11.89 -3.72
CA ASP A 8 -0.75 -12.87 -4.31
C ASP A 8 -0.87 -12.89 -5.85
N ASN A 9 0.13 -13.38 -6.53
CA ASN A 9 0.05 -13.60 -7.97
C ASN A 9 -0.82 -14.81 -8.34
N THR A 10 -1.17 -15.64 -7.36
CA THR A 10 -2.06 -16.79 -7.49
C THR A 10 -3.30 -16.65 -6.60
N ILE A 11 -4.35 -17.41 -6.91
CA ILE A 11 -5.64 -17.36 -6.21
C ILE A 11 -5.76 -18.41 -5.09
N ASP A 12 -4.76 -19.26 -4.90
CA ASP A 12 -4.80 -20.47 -4.07
C ASP A 12 -5.04 -20.19 -2.59
N ARG A 13 -4.32 -19.21 -2.02
CA ARG A 13 -4.36 -18.93 -0.59
C ARG A 13 -5.71 -18.35 -0.15
N THR A 14 -6.25 -17.45 -0.95
CA THR A 14 -7.39 -16.62 -0.56
C THR A 14 -8.71 -16.99 -1.23
N THR A 15 -8.73 -18.02 -2.09
CA THR A 15 -9.95 -18.49 -2.76
C THR A 15 -10.05 -20.02 -2.77
N ASN A 16 -11.19 -20.53 -3.25
CA ASN A 16 -11.40 -21.95 -3.51
C ASN A 16 -10.89 -22.39 -4.90
N GLY A 17 -10.21 -21.53 -5.64
CA GLY A 17 -9.53 -21.86 -6.89
C GLY A 17 -8.04 -22.10 -6.71
N SER A 18 -7.32 -22.36 -7.82
CA SER A 18 -5.87 -22.53 -7.84
C SER A 18 -5.28 -22.02 -9.16
N GLY A 19 -4.04 -21.52 -9.16
CA GLY A 19 -3.32 -21.04 -10.33
C GLY A 19 -3.14 -19.52 -10.36
N ALA A 20 -2.54 -19.00 -11.44
CA ALA A 20 -2.22 -17.59 -11.54
C ALA A 20 -3.47 -16.73 -11.81
N VAL A 21 -3.54 -15.56 -11.19
CA VAL A 21 -4.66 -14.61 -11.40
C VAL A 21 -4.82 -14.25 -12.87
N GLY A 22 -3.70 -14.07 -13.58
CA GLY A 22 -3.70 -13.68 -14.99
C GLY A 22 -4.21 -14.74 -15.97
N ASP A 23 -4.32 -16.00 -15.55
CA ASP A 23 -4.83 -17.11 -16.37
C ASP A 23 -6.35 -17.16 -16.44
N TYR A 24 -7.04 -16.32 -15.65
CA TYR A 24 -8.49 -16.29 -15.54
C TYR A 24 -9.09 -15.02 -16.16
N SER A 25 -10.20 -15.19 -16.85
CA SER A 25 -11.08 -14.07 -17.14
C SER A 25 -11.75 -13.57 -15.87
N TYR A 26 -12.18 -12.29 -15.87
CA TYR A 26 -12.93 -11.74 -14.73
C TYR A 26 -14.19 -12.58 -14.41
N GLN A 27 -14.90 -13.06 -15.44
CA GLN A 27 -16.07 -13.90 -15.25
C GLN A 27 -15.75 -15.21 -14.52
N GLN A 28 -14.61 -15.84 -14.81
CA GLN A 28 -14.15 -17.03 -14.10
C GLN A 28 -13.77 -16.71 -12.64
N LEU A 29 -13.05 -15.60 -12.41
CA LEU A 29 -12.71 -15.16 -11.05
C LEU A 29 -13.96 -14.91 -10.20
N GLN A 30 -15.05 -14.43 -10.80
CA GLN A 30 -16.32 -14.19 -10.11
C GLN A 30 -17.08 -15.48 -9.73
N GLN A 31 -16.66 -16.65 -10.20
CA GLN A 31 -17.20 -17.92 -9.72
C GLN A 31 -16.53 -18.41 -8.42
N LEU A 32 -15.38 -17.82 -8.07
CA LEU A 32 -14.62 -18.22 -6.89
C LEU A 32 -15.08 -17.49 -5.64
N TYR A 33 -15.07 -18.18 -4.52
CA TYR A 33 -15.36 -17.63 -3.19
C TYR A 33 -14.05 -17.31 -2.46
N LEU A 34 -14.04 -16.19 -1.75
CA LEU A 34 -12.93 -15.84 -0.88
C LEU A 34 -12.91 -16.69 0.38
N LYS A 35 -11.73 -16.90 0.94
CA LYS A 35 -11.52 -17.51 2.26
C LYS A 35 -11.28 -16.42 3.30
N ASP A 36 -11.77 -16.65 4.51
CA ASP A 36 -11.40 -15.86 5.70
C ASP A 36 -9.98 -16.19 6.19
N ALA A 37 -9.52 -15.50 7.23
CA ALA A 37 -8.19 -15.70 7.81
C ALA A 37 -7.99 -17.13 8.40
N ALA A 38 -9.05 -17.84 8.73
CA ALA A 38 -9.03 -19.23 9.20
C ALA A 38 -9.06 -20.26 8.06
N GLY A 39 -9.19 -19.79 6.80
CA GLY A 39 -9.27 -20.63 5.61
C GLY A 39 -10.67 -21.12 5.26
N ASN A 40 -11.72 -20.69 5.99
CA ASN A 40 -13.09 -21.05 5.69
C ASN A 40 -13.61 -20.25 4.49
N LEU A 41 -14.43 -20.89 3.65
CA LEU A 41 -15.07 -20.20 2.54
C LEU A 41 -16.14 -19.22 3.08
N THR A 42 -16.13 -18.04 2.47
CA THR A 42 -17.13 -17.00 2.69
C THR A 42 -18.11 -16.94 1.51
N ASN A 43 -19.09 -16.03 1.58
CA ASN A 43 -19.95 -15.71 0.44
C ASN A 43 -19.40 -14.56 -0.43
N GLU A 44 -18.20 -14.05 -0.09
CA GLU A 44 -17.58 -12.93 -0.79
C GLU A 44 -16.84 -13.38 -2.06
N ARG A 45 -16.74 -12.47 -3.00
CA ARG A 45 -16.07 -12.65 -4.29
C ARG A 45 -14.86 -11.73 -4.39
N ILE A 46 -13.97 -12.01 -5.34
CA ILE A 46 -12.83 -11.13 -5.65
C ILE A 46 -13.39 -9.79 -6.17
N PRO A 47 -13.18 -8.66 -5.45
CA PRO A 47 -13.69 -7.37 -5.90
C PRO A 47 -12.86 -6.79 -7.04
N THR A 48 -13.49 -5.94 -7.85
CA THR A 48 -12.73 -5.11 -8.79
C THR A 48 -12.07 -3.95 -8.05
N LEU A 49 -10.95 -3.44 -8.58
CA LEU A 49 -10.35 -2.21 -8.08
C LEU A 49 -11.33 -1.03 -8.22
N GLU A 50 -12.09 -0.99 -9.32
CA GLU A 50 -13.10 0.07 -9.55
C GLU A 50 -14.15 0.11 -8.44
N ASP A 51 -14.70 -1.04 -8.04
CA ASP A 51 -15.72 -1.11 -6.98
C ASP A 51 -15.15 -0.68 -5.63
N ALA A 52 -13.92 -1.11 -5.30
CA ALA A 52 -13.25 -0.72 -4.07
C ALA A 52 -12.99 0.79 -4.02
N LEU A 53 -12.47 1.37 -5.11
CA LEU A 53 -12.23 2.80 -5.21
C LEU A 53 -13.52 3.60 -5.06
N LYS A 54 -14.60 3.24 -5.77
CA LYS A 54 -15.91 3.89 -5.63
C LYS A 54 -16.45 3.84 -4.20
N LYS A 55 -16.29 2.71 -3.53
CA LYS A 55 -16.77 2.54 -2.14
C LYS A 55 -16.02 3.41 -1.13
N GLY A 56 -14.73 3.63 -1.36
CA GLY A 56 -13.85 4.39 -0.47
C GLY A 56 -13.65 5.86 -0.86
N LYS A 57 -14.10 6.29 -2.05
CA LYS A 57 -13.93 7.68 -2.52
C LYS A 57 -14.45 8.69 -1.51
N GLY A 58 -13.62 9.69 -1.19
CA GLY A 58 -13.93 10.72 -0.20
C GLY A 58 -14.00 10.25 1.25
N LYS A 59 -13.63 8.98 1.55
CA LYS A 59 -13.64 8.41 2.90
C LYS A 59 -12.27 8.00 3.37
N VAL A 60 -11.44 7.49 2.48
CA VAL A 60 -10.08 7.00 2.76
C VAL A 60 -9.16 7.34 1.59
N TYR A 61 -7.87 7.46 1.87
CA TYR A 61 -6.83 7.43 0.85
C TYR A 61 -6.44 5.98 0.56
N PHE A 62 -6.21 5.68 -0.70
CA PHE A 62 -5.75 4.36 -1.13
C PHE A 62 -4.24 4.35 -1.33
N ASN A 63 -3.58 3.32 -0.85
CA ASN A 63 -2.20 3.00 -1.19
C ASN A 63 -2.19 1.69 -1.99
N LEU A 64 -1.98 1.78 -3.30
CA LEU A 64 -2.06 0.65 -4.21
C LEU A 64 -0.66 0.07 -4.47
N ASP A 65 -0.46 -1.18 -4.08
CA ASP A 65 0.73 -1.95 -4.44
C ASP A 65 0.58 -2.51 -5.86
N ILE A 66 1.21 -1.84 -6.82
CA ILE A 66 1.06 -2.14 -8.25
C ILE A 66 2.38 -2.54 -8.92
N VAL A 67 3.51 -2.33 -8.27
CA VAL A 67 4.84 -2.43 -8.91
C VAL A 67 5.19 -3.81 -9.44
N ASN A 68 4.66 -4.88 -8.84
CA ASN A 68 4.91 -6.27 -9.22
C ASN A 68 3.65 -7.01 -9.66
N LYS A 69 2.62 -6.30 -10.12
CA LYS A 69 1.30 -6.86 -10.40
C LYS A 69 0.94 -6.91 -11.89
N ASN A 70 1.90 -6.68 -12.80
CA ASN A 70 1.68 -6.61 -14.24
C ASN A 70 0.52 -5.67 -14.65
N VAL A 71 0.32 -4.59 -13.87
CA VAL A 71 -0.70 -3.59 -14.17
C VAL A 71 -0.18 -2.66 -15.25
N ALA A 72 -0.85 -2.61 -16.39
CA ALA A 72 -0.52 -1.65 -17.44
C ALA A 72 -0.79 -0.22 -16.95
N VAL A 73 0.21 0.66 -17.07
CA VAL A 73 0.12 2.08 -16.67
C VAL A 73 -1.11 2.76 -17.28
N ALA A 74 -1.35 2.55 -18.57
CA ALA A 74 -2.50 3.15 -19.25
C ALA A 74 -3.85 2.72 -18.65
N THR A 75 -3.99 1.45 -18.25
CA THR A 75 -5.22 0.93 -17.64
C THR A 75 -5.45 1.56 -16.27
N MET A 76 -4.40 1.69 -15.45
CA MET A 76 -4.49 2.33 -14.13
C MET A 76 -4.85 3.81 -14.27
N VAL A 77 -4.15 4.54 -15.12
CA VAL A 77 -4.39 5.98 -15.34
C VAL A 77 -5.80 6.23 -15.85
N ALA A 78 -6.28 5.41 -16.82
CA ALA A 78 -7.64 5.54 -17.35
C ALA A 78 -8.69 5.31 -16.26
N LEU A 79 -8.48 4.34 -15.36
CA LEU A 79 -9.40 4.07 -14.25
C LEU A 79 -9.43 5.23 -13.25
N LEU A 80 -8.27 5.73 -12.82
CA LEU A 80 -8.21 6.84 -11.86
C LEU A 80 -8.85 8.10 -12.43
N LYS A 81 -8.57 8.44 -13.70
CA LYS A 81 -9.22 9.54 -14.40
C LYS A 81 -10.74 9.38 -14.49
N LYS A 82 -11.20 8.18 -14.88
CA LYS A 82 -12.64 7.87 -14.96
C LYS A 82 -13.36 8.13 -13.63
N LEU A 83 -12.67 7.87 -12.52
CA LEU A 83 -13.23 8.01 -11.17
C LEU A 83 -12.94 9.37 -10.54
N ASP A 84 -12.11 10.22 -11.16
CA ASP A 84 -11.63 11.48 -10.58
C ASP A 84 -11.01 11.24 -9.19
N MET A 85 -9.99 10.35 -9.16
CA MET A 85 -9.34 9.89 -7.92
C MET A 85 -7.81 10.00 -7.97
N GLU A 86 -7.24 10.73 -8.92
CA GLU A 86 -5.79 10.86 -9.05
C GLU A 86 -5.12 11.44 -7.79
N ASN A 87 -5.84 12.26 -7.03
CA ASN A 87 -5.37 12.88 -5.80
C ASN A 87 -5.74 12.12 -4.51
N GLU A 88 -6.49 11.02 -4.61
CA GLU A 88 -6.90 10.20 -3.47
C GLU A 88 -6.16 8.84 -3.42
N VAL A 89 -5.33 8.57 -4.42
CA VAL A 89 -4.65 7.28 -4.60
C VAL A 89 -3.15 7.49 -4.68
N LEU A 90 -2.42 6.85 -3.76
CA LEU A 90 -0.98 6.74 -3.83
C LEU A 90 -0.62 5.44 -4.57
N LEU A 91 0.26 5.53 -5.54
CA LEU A 91 0.72 4.40 -6.32
C LEU A 91 2.09 3.95 -5.78
N TYR A 92 2.13 2.80 -5.11
CA TYR A 92 3.38 2.26 -4.58
C TYR A 92 4.28 1.81 -5.72
N VAL A 93 5.44 2.43 -5.81
CA VAL A 93 6.42 2.18 -6.89
C VAL A 93 7.71 1.55 -6.40
N SER A 94 7.84 1.26 -5.08
CA SER A 94 9.12 0.82 -4.49
C SER A 94 10.25 1.79 -4.88
N ASN A 95 11.44 1.31 -5.21
CA ASN A 95 12.50 2.12 -5.81
C ASN A 95 12.61 1.92 -7.34
N ASN A 96 11.52 1.53 -7.98
CA ASN A 96 11.48 1.31 -9.44
C ASN A 96 11.34 2.65 -10.18
N ARG A 97 12.49 3.22 -10.55
CA ARG A 97 12.60 4.53 -11.21
C ARG A 97 11.95 4.55 -12.59
N ASN A 98 12.05 3.46 -13.35
CA ASN A 98 11.43 3.36 -14.68
C ASN A 98 9.92 3.37 -14.57
N TYR A 99 9.36 2.61 -13.63
CA TYR A 99 7.91 2.57 -13.45
C TYR A 99 7.33 3.90 -12.95
N ALA A 100 8.06 4.58 -12.06
CA ALA A 100 7.71 5.93 -11.63
C ALA A 100 7.73 6.94 -12.80
N TYR A 101 8.72 6.81 -13.69
CA TYR A 101 8.81 7.62 -14.91
C TYR A 101 7.62 7.39 -15.84
N ASP A 102 7.27 6.13 -16.11
CA ASP A 102 6.16 5.78 -16.99
C ASP A 102 4.81 6.29 -16.46
N LEU A 103 4.58 6.19 -15.13
CA LEU A 103 3.38 6.73 -14.48
C LEU A 103 3.31 8.25 -14.63
N LYS A 104 4.38 8.97 -14.33
CA LYS A 104 4.42 10.44 -14.45
C LYS A 104 4.28 10.90 -15.90
N ALA A 105 4.88 10.19 -16.86
CA ALA A 105 4.74 10.49 -18.27
C ALA A 105 3.31 10.30 -18.77
N ALA A 106 2.58 9.30 -18.23
CA ALA A 106 1.18 9.06 -18.56
C ALA A 106 0.21 10.05 -17.91
N ASN A 107 0.51 10.49 -16.69
CA ASN A 107 -0.23 11.55 -16.01
C ASN A 107 0.66 12.21 -14.92
N SER A 108 1.02 13.47 -15.13
CA SER A 108 1.93 14.23 -14.27
C SER A 108 1.38 14.55 -12.87
N THR A 109 0.07 14.38 -12.64
CA THR A 109 -0.58 14.68 -11.34
C THR A 109 -0.65 13.48 -10.40
N LEU A 110 -0.28 12.28 -10.84
CA LEU A 110 -0.35 11.07 -10.02
C LEU A 110 0.53 11.17 -8.77
N LEU A 111 0.00 10.71 -7.65
CA LEU A 111 0.74 10.63 -6.40
C LEU A 111 1.51 9.31 -6.33
N LEU A 112 2.82 9.41 -6.11
CA LEU A 112 3.72 8.27 -6.01
C LEU A 112 4.06 7.97 -4.55
N HIS A 113 4.15 6.69 -4.20
CA HIS A 113 4.63 6.22 -2.92
C HIS A 113 5.90 5.38 -3.14
N PRO A 114 7.08 5.99 -3.16
CA PRO A 114 8.35 5.28 -3.29
C PRO A 114 8.81 4.68 -1.96
N MET A 115 9.74 3.72 -2.06
CA MET A 115 10.50 3.17 -0.94
C MET A 115 11.97 3.51 -1.11
N ALA A 116 12.60 4.06 -0.10
CA ALA A 116 14.04 4.23 -0.08
C ALA A 116 14.72 2.97 0.45
N LYS A 117 15.66 2.45 -0.32
CA LYS A 117 16.60 1.38 0.06
C LYS A 117 18.00 1.93 0.31
N ALA A 118 18.28 3.14 -0.19
CA ALA A 118 19.51 3.89 0.02
C ALA A 118 19.22 5.39 -0.08
N SER A 119 20.14 6.23 0.38
CA SER A 119 19.99 7.70 0.36
C SER A 119 19.87 8.27 -1.04
N ASP A 120 20.43 7.61 -2.06
CA ASP A 120 20.29 8.06 -3.44
C ASP A 120 18.88 7.91 -3.99
N ASP A 121 18.05 7.00 -3.45
CA ASP A 121 16.64 6.92 -3.77
C ASP A 121 15.91 8.19 -3.31
N ILE A 122 16.20 8.67 -2.10
CA ILE A 122 15.61 9.91 -1.57
C ILE A 122 15.98 11.09 -2.48
N THR A 123 17.25 11.21 -2.82
CA THR A 123 17.75 12.27 -3.70
C THR A 123 17.10 12.21 -5.08
N TYR A 124 16.98 11.02 -5.66
CA TYR A 124 16.37 10.83 -6.97
C TYR A 124 14.88 11.27 -6.96
N PHE A 125 14.09 10.78 -6.02
CA PHE A 125 12.67 11.12 -5.95
C PHE A 125 12.47 12.61 -5.61
N ALA A 126 13.32 13.20 -4.77
CA ALA A 126 13.25 14.61 -4.44
C ALA A 126 13.54 15.52 -5.64
N SER A 127 14.52 15.16 -6.50
CA SER A 127 14.88 15.96 -7.66
C SER A 127 13.90 15.79 -8.84
N SER A 128 13.27 14.63 -8.97
CA SER A 128 12.49 14.27 -10.17
C SER A 128 10.96 14.34 -9.94
N TYR A 129 10.49 14.26 -8.68
CA TYR A 129 9.07 14.04 -8.35
C TYR A 129 8.61 14.85 -7.14
N THR A 130 9.13 16.06 -6.93
CA THR A 130 8.87 16.91 -5.76
C THR A 130 7.38 17.05 -5.45
N ASP A 131 6.55 17.27 -6.47
CA ASP A 131 5.11 17.50 -6.30
C ASP A 131 4.30 16.19 -6.27
N ASN A 132 4.90 15.06 -6.68
CA ASN A 132 4.23 13.78 -6.79
C ASN A 132 4.45 12.88 -5.57
N VAL A 133 5.46 13.15 -4.73
CA VAL A 133 5.78 12.37 -3.55
C VAL A 133 5.40 13.15 -2.30
N GLN A 134 4.45 12.60 -1.55
CA GLN A 134 4.02 13.13 -0.24
C GLN A 134 4.47 12.25 0.91
N MET A 135 4.86 11.03 0.61
CA MET A 135 5.21 10.00 1.58
C MET A 135 6.27 9.08 0.98
N MET A 136 7.22 8.65 1.81
CA MET A 136 8.25 7.68 1.42
C MET A 136 8.33 6.55 2.44
N GLN A 137 8.42 5.32 1.94
CA GLN A 137 8.55 4.14 2.78
C GLN A 137 10.01 3.86 3.11
N LEU A 138 10.25 3.45 4.36
CA LEU A 138 11.46 2.75 4.78
C LEU A 138 11.10 1.30 5.15
N SER A 139 12.08 0.40 5.04
CA SER A 139 11.95 -0.93 5.66
C SER A 139 11.76 -0.77 7.18
N THR A 140 11.18 -1.79 7.82
CA THR A 140 11.00 -1.79 9.28
C THR A 140 12.34 -1.64 10.01
N SER A 141 13.39 -2.31 9.55
CA SER A 141 14.73 -2.25 10.14
C SER A 141 15.35 -0.84 10.01
N ASP A 142 15.28 -0.23 8.83
CA ASP A 142 15.83 1.12 8.60
C ASP A 142 15.05 2.18 9.38
N ALA A 143 13.73 2.03 9.45
CA ALA A 143 12.87 2.92 10.23
C ALA A 143 13.19 2.84 11.73
N LEU A 144 13.34 1.64 12.29
CA LEU A 144 13.70 1.44 13.69
C LEU A 144 15.14 1.85 14.01
N ALA A 145 16.09 1.66 13.11
CA ALA A 145 17.46 2.16 13.23
C ALA A 145 17.55 3.68 13.13
N GLY A 146 16.53 4.32 12.52
CA GLY A 146 16.52 5.76 12.27
C GLY A 146 17.34 6.15 11.03
N ALA A 147 17.76 5.18 10.23
CA ALA A 147 18.46 5.43 8.99
C ALA A 147 17.58 6.23 8.02
N MET A 148 18.15 7.23 7.37
CA MET A 148 17.50 8.08 6.36
C MET A 148 16.27 8.88 6.83
N THR A 149 15.84 8.74 8.10
CA THR A 149 14.60 9.38 8.59
C THR A 149 14.64 10.90 8.51
N GLU A 150 15.76 11.51 8.90
CA GLU A 150 15.89 12.97 8.89
C GLU A 150 16.00 13.53 7.47
N ASP A 151 16.62 12.78 6.55
CA ASP A 151 16.69 13.19 5.15
C ASP A 151 15.28 13.21 4.51
N ILE A 152 14.47 12.16 4.70
CA ILE A 152 13.09 12.11 4.23
C ILE A 152 12.26 13.27 4.81
N LYS A 153 12.35 13.49 6.12
CA LYS A 153 11.63 14.60 6.79
C LYS A 153 12.05 15.97 6.29
N SER A 154 13.34 16.15 5.97
CA SER A 154 13.86 17.42 5.44
C SER A 154 13.22 17.81 4.10
N LYS A 155 12.67 16.83 3.35
CA LYS A 155 11.91 17.06 2.12
C LYS A 155 10.44 17.43 2.39
N GLY A 156 9.99 17.45 3.64
CA GLY A 156 8.59 17.65 4.01
C GLY A 156 7.71 16.41 3.81
N TRP A 157 8.30 15.24 3.54
CA TRP A 157 7.56 14.01 3.28
C TRP A 157 7.21 13.26 4.57
N LEU A 158 6.07 12.58 4.55
CA LEU A 158 5.69 11.65 5.59
C LEU A 158 6.55 10.38 5.51
N LEU A 159 6.90 9.87 6.68
CA LEU A 159 7.55 8.57 6.81
C LEU A 159 6.50 7.47 6.93
N PHE A 160 6.61 6.48 6.05
CA PHE A 160 5.82 5.26 6.10
C PHE A 160 6.71 4.06 6.44
N SER A 161 6.22 3.18 7.29
CA SER A 161 6.83 1.87 7.51
C SER A 161 5.77 0.85 7.91
N ASN A 162 6.08 -0.43 7.82
CA ASN A 162 5.16 -1.49 8.22
C ASN A 162 5.64 -2.17 9.51
N ILE A 163 4.70 -2.74 10.26
CA ILE A 163 4.96 -3.63 11.39
C ILE A 163 4.40 -5.03 11.15
N VAL A 164 3.95 -5.30 9.93
CA VAL A 164 3.36 -6.59 9.54
C VAL A 164 4.27 -7.77 9.90
N GLY A 165 3.69 -8.87 10.35
CA GLY A 165 4.40 -10.03 10.85
C GLY A 165 4.41 -10.11 12.39
N ALA A 166 5.51 -10.52 12.99
CA ALA A 166 5.58 -10.76 14.43
C ALA A 166 5.23 -9.53 15.29
N ASN A 167 5.66 -8.34 14.89
CA ASN A 167 5.33 -7.10 15.62
C ASN A 167 3.84 -6.78 15.57
N ASP A 168 3.19 -7.14 14.50
CA ASP A 168 1.76 -6.92 14.28
C ASP A 168 0.92 -7.92 15.08
N THR A 169 1.25 -9.23 14.95
CA THR A 169 0.55 -10.29 15.70
C THR A 169 0.75 -10.20 17.21
N ASN A 170 1.84 -9.63 17.69
CA ASN A 170 2.07 -9.39 19.12
C ASN A 170 0.99 -8.49 19.73
N MET A 171 0.36 -7.61 18.96
CA MET A 171 -0.74 -6.76 19.44
C MET A 171 -1.98 -7.57 19.85
N LEU A 172 -2.17 -8.79 19.33
CA LEU A 172 -3.24 -9.69 19.76
C LEU A 172 -3.07 -10.16 21.21
N SER A 173 -1.86 -10.10 21.74
CA SER A 173 -1.51 -10.43 23.13
C SER A 173 -1.15 -9.15 23.93
N ASP A 174 -1.73 -8.02 23.56
CA ASP A 174 -1.51 -6.73 24.20
C ASP A 174 -0.03 -6.24 24.21
N ASN A 175 0.80 -6.79 23.36
CA ASN A 175 2.19 -6.35 23.20
C ASN A 175 2.32 -5.38 22.01
N TYR A 176 2.36 -4.10 22.30
CA TYR A 176 2.44 -3.01 21.33
C TYR A 176 3.87 -2.50 21.10
N SER A 177 4.91 -3.25 21.48
CA SER A 177 6.32 -2.78 21.43
C SER A 177 6.74 -2.36 20.02
N GLY A 178 6.32 -3.09 18.99
CA GLY A 178 6.60 -2.73 17.59
C GLY A 178 5.99 -1.39 17.20
N LEU A 179 4.72 -1.17 17.51
CA LEU A 179 4.02 0.09 17.27
C LEU A 179 4.67 1.26 18.05
N VAL A 180 4.98 1.03 19.33
CA VAL A 180 5.68 2.03 20.17
C VAL A 180 7.06 2.36 19.60
N GLY A 181 7.79 1.37 19.10
CA GLY A 181 9.06 1.58 18.40
C GLY A 181 8.92 2.55 17.22
N MET A 182 7.90 2.37 16.39
CA MET A 182 7.62 3.27 15.25
C MET A 182 7.28 4.69 15.72
N ILE A 183 6.45 4.82 16.77
CA ILE A 183 6.10 6.14 17.35
C ILE A 183 7.33 6.84 17.85
N ASN A 184 8.20 6.16 18.61
CA ASN A 184 9.44 6.72 19.15
C ASN A 184 10.40 7.19 18.06
N LYS A 185 10.35 6.59 16.89
CA LYS A 185 11.10 7.01 15.68
C LYS A 185 10.36 8.06 14.85
N ARG A 186 9.20 8.52 15.33
CA ARG A 186 8.38 9.53 14.65
C ARG A 186 7.97 9.11 13.23
N ILE A 187 7.65 7.83 13.06
CA ILE A 187 7.03 7.33 11.82
C ILE A 187 5.60 7.86 11.76
N ASN A 188 5.23 8.50 10.65
CA ASN A 188 3.94 9.17 10.50
C ASN A 188 2.82 8.21 10.12
N VAL A 189 3.12 7.21 9.30
CA VAL A 189 2.16 6.23 8.79
C VAL A 189 2.69 4.83 9.02
N VAL A 190 1.90 4.00 9.70
CA VAL A 190 2.27 2.63 10.03
C VAL A 190 1.27 1.68 9.37
N GLN A 191 1.78 0.76 8.54
CA GLN A 191 0.98 -0.32 7.98
C GLN A 191 0.87 -1.46 8.98
N THR A 192 -0.36 -1.92 9.22
CA THR A 192 -0.70 -3.01 10.14
C THR A 192 -1.93 -3.75 9.64
N ASP A 193 -2.00 -5.06 9.88
CA ASP A 193 -3.20 -5.89 9.65
C ASP A 193 -4.24 -5.70 10.76
N TYR A 194 -3.86 -5.08 11.89
CA TYR A 194 -4.69 -4.87 13.07
C TYR A 194 -4.93 -3.38 13.35
N ALA A 195 -5.34 -2.63 12.35
CA ALA A 195 -5.51 -1.18 12.42
C ALA A 195 -6.43 -0.73 13.57
N GLU A 196 -7.50 -1.48 13.87
CA GLU A 196 -8.42 -1.18 14.97
C GLU A 196 -7.72 -1.29 16.35
N LEU A 197 -6.90 -2.34 16.56
CA LEU A 197 -6.13 -2.51 17.79
C LEU A 197 -5.11 -1.40 17.96
N ALA A 198 -4.37 -1.09 16.88
CA ALA A 198 -3.41 0.01 16.87
C ALA A 198 -4.10 1.35 17.22
N ALA A 199 -5.20 1.66 16.56
CA ALA A 199 -5.97 2.89 16.79
C ALA A 199 -6.50 2.98 18.23
N LYS A 200 -7.04 1.88 18.77
CA LYS A 200 -7.51 1.81 20.16
C LYS A 200 -6.38 2.08 21.16
N TYR A 201 -5.22 1.45 20.94
CA TYR A 201 -4.03 1.67 21.78
C TYR A 201 -3.57 3.12 21.73
N LEU A 202 -3.38 3.69 20.54
CA LEU A 202 -2.96 5.08 20.34
C LEU A 202 -3.89 6.07 21.04
N LYS A 203 -5.20 5.87 20.90
CA LYS A 203 -6.22 6.69 21.56
C LYS A 203 -6.11 6.59 23.10
N SER A 204 -5.90 5.38 23.66
CA SER A 204 -5.75 5.16 25.09
C SER A 204 -4.53 5.86 25.70
N LYS A 205 -3.46 6.00 24.90
CA LYS A 205 -2.21 6.67 25.30
C LYS A 205 -2.17 8.16 24.94
N LYS A 206 -3.25 8.70 24.38
CA LYS A 206 -3.37 10.11 23.93
C LYS A 206 -2.31 10.50 22.89
N TYR A 207 -1.79 9.55 22.14
CA TYR A 207 -1.01 9.86 20.94
C TYR A 207 -1.92 10.55 19.92
N ARG A 208 -1.45 11.65 19.35
CA ARG A 208 -2.16 12.44 18.32
C ARG A 208 -1.42 12.37 16.99
#